data_75cac7de5de9c5bc1493f86eedce6cf6
#
_entry.id   75cac7de5de9c5bc1493f86eedce6cf6
#
_cell.length_a   1.000
_cell.length_b   1.000
_cell.length_c   1.000
_cell.angle_alpha   90.00
_cell.angle_beta   90.00
_cell.angle_gamma   90.00
#
_symmetry.space_group_name_H-M   'P 1'
#
loop_
_entity.id
_entity.type
_entity.pdbx_description
1 polymer ?
#
loop_
_entity_poly.entity_id
_entity_poly.type
_entity_poly.pdbx_seq_one_letter_code
_entity_poly.pdbx_strand_id
1 'polypeptide(L)'
;MKKLFAILLAAFMLFDLVACSGTENNTASGSTSKETTPEITTPEVTTPEITTPEITTPEVTTPPEPEFDEFRFGNELIPIWVGDTVYEETVMFVGTDDIVPLLYPATEIVSITDYTGNTTFVEGSDYILENGMLKMPEGSNLIYCPESTYWSKHSHDVYTLDKNGNYTITMACALYPYQVKVTYKHNSTSTISVPDQSESFKEVIGKLERGEDVTIIFFGDSITEGWDCSLKLNVAPYMPQWSALVVQYLANKYEYSINYVDQDTSIVTGAWNYPVEHRVSFGDRGTINYIKTAVGGYTAKDAIAKFDTHVSQQIDAYGCDLLFYAFGMNCNFEDKNSLGADAKNFAKLLYTKSPDTALVIVSSMLYNTEVQTEHHTKGQEKTLKQIAKAIKATGQTVELAPLQSVFEQLDAVKRYRDLSGNNMNHPGDYLQRVYAQVVLQTICGYAEK
;
A
#
# COMPACT_ATOMS: atom_id res chain seq x y z
N MET A 1 -19.98 2.93 -25.64
CA MET A 1 -20.05 2.62 -24.21
C MET A 1 -18.69 2.25 -23.60
N LYS A 2 -17.85 1.39 -24.23
CA LYS A 2 -16.54 0.99 -23.67
C LYS A 2 -15.52 2.14 -23.47
N LYS A 3 -15.51 3.17 -24.32
CA LYS A 3 -14.61 4.33 -24.16
C LYS A 3 -15.03 5.31 -23.06
N LEU A 4 -16.31 5.32 -22.68
CA LEU A 4 -16.81 6.17 -21.60
C LEU A 4 -16.42 5.64 -20.24
N PHE A 5 -16.31 4.32 -20.08
CA PHE A 5 -15.95 3.67 -18.81
C PHE A 5 -14.46 3.89 -18.44
N ALA A 6 -13.55 3.83 -19.42
CA ALA A 6 -12.13 4.10 -19.17
C ALA A 6 -11.85 5.56 -18.76
N ILE A 7 -12.62 6.49 -19.29
CA ILE A 7 -12.53 7.93 -18.95
C ILE A 7 -13.14 8.17 -17.55
N LEU A 8 -14.20 7.46 -17.17
CA LEU A 8 -14.76 7.55 -15.83
C LEU A 8 -13.77 7.02 -14.77
N LEU A 9 -13.08 5.90 -15.03
CA LEU A 9 -12.13 5.33 -14.06
C LEU A 9 -10.93 6.28 -13.81
N ALA A 10 -10.43 6.94 -14.85
CA ALA A 10 -9.36 7.94 -14.72
C ALA A 10 -9.83 9.24 -14.02
N ALA A 11 -11.11 9.60 -14.16
CA ALA A 11 -11.68 10.77 -13.50
C ALA A 11 -11.96 10.51 -12.01
N PHE A 12 -12.30 9.28 -11.62
CA PHE A 12 -12.55 8.92 -10.22
C PHE A 12 -11.27 8.91 -9.36
N MET A 13 -10.10 8.57 -9.93
CA MET A 13 -8.82 8.67 -9.21
C MET A 13 -8.42 10.11 -8.84
N LEU A 14 -9.08 11.12 -9.42
CA LEU A 14 -8.83 12.53 -9.15
C LEU A 14 -9.76 13.16 -8.09
N PHE A 15 -10.82 12.46 -7.65
CA PHE A 15 -11.82 13.02 -6.73
C PHE A 15 -11.64 12.64 -5.26
N ASP A 16 -10.81 11.64 -4.92
CA ASP A 16 -10.66 11.16 -3.53
C ASP A 16 -9.85 12.09 -2.61
N LEU A 17 -9.33 13.23 -3.10
CA LEU A 17 -8.52 14.16 -2.31
C LEU A 17 -9.30 15.33 -1.68
N VAL A 18 -10.63 15.41 -1.81
CA VAL A 18 -11.40 16.59 -1.37
C VAL A 18 -12.40 16.32 -0.23
N ALA A 19 -12.55 15.10 0.25
CA ALA A 19 -13.66 14.74 1.14
C ALA A 19 -13.38 14.73 2.65
N CYS A 20 -12.28 15.29 3.14
CA CYS A 20 -12.00 15.38 4.59
C CYS A 20 -11.64 16.78 5.09
N SER A 21 -12.43 17.81 4.76
CA SER A 21 -12.44 19.05 5.55
C SER A 21 -13.87 19.56 5.65
N GLY A 22 -14.55 19.14 6.71
CA GLY A 22 -15.83 19.72 7.10
C GLY A 22 -15.60 21.05 7.80
N THR A 23 -16.23 22.09 7.32
CA THR A 23 -16.64 23.23 8.17
C THR A 23 -17.87 23.92 7.60
N GLU A 24 -18.65 24.39 8.52
CA GLU A 24 -20.01 24.81 8.55
C GLU A 24 -20.41 25.93 7.59
N ASN A 25 -21.66 25.85 7.22
CA ASN A 25 -22.49 26.88 6.57
C ASN A 25 -22.59 28.18 7.37
N ASN A 26 -22.63 29.30 6.67
CA ASN A 26 -23.71 30.24 6.88
C ASN A 26 -23.99 31.09 5.64
N THR A 27 -25.23 31.01 5.22
CA THR A 27 -25.89 31.82 4.22
C THR A 27 -26.22 33.22 4.72
N ALA A 28 -26.03 34.23 3.90
CA ALA A 28 -27.04 35.30 3.75
C ALA A 28 -26.76 36.17 2.53
N SER A 29 -27.81 36.40 1.82
CA SER A 29 -28.00 37.17 0.60
C SER A 29 -28.02 38.68 0.86
N GLY A 30 -27.67 39.44 -0.20
CA GLY A 30 -28.52 40.59 -0.49
C GLY A 30 -27.86 41.95 -0.61
N SER A 31 -27.85 42.44 -1.84
CA SER A 31 -28.28 43.78 -2.22
C SER A 31 -27.31 44.95 -2.18
N THR A 32 -27.07 45.43 -3.36
CA THR A 32 -26.53 46.76 -3.77
C THR A 32 -27.33 47.94 -3.26
N SER A 33 -26.68 49.02 -2.85
CA SER A 33 -27.05 50.39 -3.21
C SER A 33 -25.91 51.38 -2.93
N LYS A 34 -25.71 52.29 -3.86
CA LYS A 34 -24.91 53.51 -3.76
C LYS A 34 -25.59 54.53 -2.88
N GLU A 35 -24.83 55.33 -2.14
CA GLU A 35 -25.00 56.79 -2.11
C GLU A 35 -23.96 57.53 -1.21
N THR A 36 -23.36 58.51 -1.83
CA THR A 36 -22.98 59.92 -1.51
C THR A 36 -22.42 60.24 -0.12
N THR A 37 -21.26 60.90 -0.22
CA THR A 37 -20.53 61.67 0.79
C THR A 37 -21.28 62.94 1.24
N PRO A 38 -21.10 63.40 2.48
CA PRO A 38 -20.73 64.79 2.68
C PRO A 38 -19.54 65.01 3.62
N GLU A 39 -18.80 66.04 3.27
CA GLU A 39 -17.70 66.68 3.96
C GLU A 39 -18.15 67.30 5.30
N ILE A 40 -17.40 67.03 6.38
CA ILE A 40 -17.48 67.87 7.62
C ILE A 40 -16.09 68.07 8.20
N THR A 41 -15.83 69.32 8.45
CA THR A 41 -14.67 70.02 8.98
C THR A 41 -14.17 69.53 10.37
N THR A 42 -12.86 69.53 10.49
CA THR A 42 -12.05 69.25 11.70
C THR A 42 -12.13 70.33 12.79
N PRO A 43 -12.06 69.96 14.04
CA PRO A 43 -11.35 70.74 15.04
C PRO A 43 -10.09 70.04 15.56
N GLU A 44 -9.07 70.89 15.72
CA GLU A 44 -7.76 70.57 16.28
C GLU A 44 -7.88 70.13 17.76
N VAL A 45 -7.37 68.94 18.09
CA VAL A 45 -7.24 68.50 19.48
C VAL A 45 -5.78 68.10 19.75
N THR A 46 -5.18 68.78 20.68
CA THR A 46 -3.84 68.57 21.21
C THR A 46 -3.68 67.10 21.76
N THR A 47 -2.68 66.43 21.30
CA THR A 47 -2.32 65.04 21.67
C THR A 47 -1.50 65.06 23.00
N PRO A 48 -1.85 64.28 24.02
CA PRO A 48 -0.90 63.89 25.04
C PRO A 48 0.00 62.75 24.53
N GLU A 49 1.27 62.83 24.83
CA GLU A 49 2.31 61.86 24.56
C GLU A 49 1.97 60.55 25.28
N ILE A 50 1.53 59.53 24.55
CA ILE A 50 1.33 58.19 25.07
C ILE A 50 2.61 57.41 24.77
N THR A 51 3.39 57.11 25.80
CA THR A 51 4.47 56.13 25.74
C THR A 51 3.88 54.75 25.38
N THR A 52 4.14 54.30 24.18
CA THR A 52 3.78 52.93 23.70
C THR A 52 4.60 51.91 24.47
N PRO A 53 4.00 50.94 25.17
CA PRO A 53 4.77 49.81 25.67
C PRO A 53 5.28 48.99 24.46
N GLU A 54 6.54 48.63 24.55
CA GLU A 54 7.20 47.74 23.60
C GLU A 54 6.44 46.41 23.58
N ILE A 55 5.64 46.17 22.53
CA ILE A 55 5.00 44.88 22.30
C ILE A 55 6.10 43.96 21.79
N THR A 56 6.71 43.19 22.69
CA THR A 56 7.50 42.02 22.29
C THR A 56 6.55 41.06 21.59
N THR A 57 6.65 40.98 20.26
CA THR A 57 6.01 39.95 19.47
C THR A 57 6.48 38.60 20.03
N PRO A 58 5.58 37.71 20.46
CA PRO A 58 6.01 36.37 20.83
C PRO A 58 6.66 35.73 19.60
N GLU A 59 7.85 35.20 19.82
CA GLU A 59 8.55 34.36 18.82
C GLU A 59 7.56 33.29 18.36
N VAL A 60 7.16 33.33 17.11
CA VAL A 60 6.36 32.29 16.51
C VAL A 60 7.29 31.08 16.42
N THR A 61 7.32 30.30 17.50
CA THR A 61 7.90 28.95 17.43
C THR A 61 7.02 28.18 16.45
N THR A 62 7.49 27.96 15.21
CA THR A 62 6.98 26.94 14.33
C THR A 62 6.85 25.68 15.18
N PRO A 63 5.65 25.04 15.22
CA PRO A 63 5.54 23.73 15.85
C PRO A 63 6.66 22.86 15.26
N PRO A 64 7.37 22.05 16.07
CA PRO A 64 8.31 21.10 15.51
C PRO A 64 7.56 20.34 14.41
N GLU A 65 8.17 20.21 13.23
CA GLU A 65 7.68 19.27 12.21
C GLU A 65 7.38 17.98 12.96
N PRO A 66 6.21 17.37 12.73
CA PRO A 66 5.92 16.10 13.38
C PRO A 66 7.12 15.20 13.09
N GLU A 67 7.83 14.80 14.15
CA GLU A 67 8.80 13.71 14.06
C GLU A 67 8.00 12.56 13.47
N PHE A 68 8.25 12.21 12.22
CA PHE A 68 7.72 11.02 11.62
C PHE A 68 8.27 9.87 12.45
N ASP A 69 7.46 9.37 13.39
CA ASP A 69 7.69 8.08 14.01
C ASP A 69 7.58 7.08 12.86
N GLU A 70 8.72 6.80 12.24
CA GLU A 70 8.77 5.86 11.14
C GLU A 70 8.29 4.51 11.66
N PHE A 71 7.33 3.93 10.94
CA PHE A 71 6.84 2.60 11.24
C PHE A 71 8.02 1.63 11.40
N ARG A 72 8.07 0.96 12.53
CA ARG A 72 9.03 -0.09 12.84
C ARG A 72 8.28 -1.41 12.94
N PHE A 73 8.56 -2.33 12.02
CA PHE A 73 7.97 -3.66 12.09
C PHE A 73 8.51 -4.45 13.29
N GLY A 74 7.62 -5.25 13.91
CA GLY A 74 7.97 -6.26 14.90
C GLY A 74 7.92 -7.67 14.29
N ASN A 75 6.94 -8.47 14.71
CA ASN A 75 6.75 -9.82 14.21
C ASN A 75 5.92 -9.89 12.90
N GLU A 76 5.44 -8.77 12.38
CA GLU A 76 4.52 -8.70 11.24
C GLU A 76 5.17 -9.15 9.93
N LEU A 77 6.50 -9.15 9.85
CA LEU A 77 7.23 -9.68 8.69
C LEU A 77 7.63 -11.14 8.82
N ILE A 78 7.33 -11.82 9.95
CA ILE A 78 7.42 -13.28 10.01
C ILE A 78 6.44 -13.87 8.99
N PRO A 79 6.91 -14.73 8.07
CA PRO A 79 6.04 -15.23 7.02
C PRO A 79 4.86 -16.01 7.58
N ILE A 80 3.68 -15.77 7.03
CA ILE A 80 2.44 -16.44 7.45
C ILE A 80 2.45 -17.96 7.26
N TRP A 81 3.44 -18.50 6.58
CA TRP A 81 3.64 -19.95 6.38
C TRP A 81 4.69 -20.56 7.30
N VAL A 82 5.21 -19.78 8.26
CA VAL A 82 6.27 -20.20 9.18
C VAL A 82 5.77 -20.18 10.63
N GLY A 83 6.14 -21.22 11.41
CA GLY A 83 5.78 -21.31 12.83
C GLY A 83 4.34 -21.72 13.09
N ASP A 84 3.89 -21.44 14.31
CA ASP A 84 2.56 -21.77 14.85
C ASP A 84 1.73 -20.53 15.19
N THR A 85 2.23 -19.34 14.89
CA THR A 85 1.61 -18.07 15.25
C THR A 85 1.47 -17.16 14.03
N VAL A 86 0.25 -16.69 13.76
CA VAL A 86 -0.01 -15.63 12.77
C VAL A 86 -0.18 -14.31 13.50
N TYR A 87 0.57 -13.31 13.06
CA TYR A 87 0.58 -11.99 13.69
C TYR A 87 -0.31 -11.00 12.93
N GLU A 88 -1.20 -10.32 13.66
CA GLU A 88 -2.02 -9.21 13.19
C GLU A 88 -2.75 -9.49 11.85
N GLU A 89 -3.29 -10.67 11.67
CA GLU A 89 -4.14 -10.99 10.53
C GLU A 89 -5.38 -10.09 10.53
N THR A 90 -5.65 -9.44 9.42
CA THR A 90 -6.84 -8.59 9.30
C THR A 90 -8.08 -9.43 9.03
N VAL A 91 -9.18 -9.13 9.74
CA VAL A 91 -10.51 -9.67 9.50
C VAL A 91 -11.57 -8.57 9.58
N MET A 92 -12.67 -8.75 8.85
CA MET A 92 -13.79 -7.82 8.81
C MET A 92 -15.11 -8.55 8.99
N PHE A 93 -15.80 -8.27 10.08
CA PHE A 93 -17.16 -8.74 10.33
C PHE A 93 -18.17 -7.88 9.54
N VAL A 94 -19.18 -8.52 8.97
CA VAL A 94 -20.33 -7.85 8.32
C VAL A 94 -21.61 -8.29 9.01
N GLY A 95 -22.18 -7.38 9.80
CA GLY A 95 -23.25 -7.71 10.75
C GLY A 95 -22.72 -8.40 12.01
N THR A 96 -23.59 -8.55 13.00
CA THR A 96 -23.24 -9.14 14.30
C THR A 96 -23.27 -10.67 14.31
N ASP A 97 -23.95 -11.28 13.36
CA ASP A 97 -24.11 -12.74 13.26
C ASP A 97 -23.04 -13.40 12.37
N ASP A 98 -22.08 -12.59 11.88
CA ASP A 98 -21.02 -13.10 11.02
C ASP A 98 -20.05 -14.01 11.75
N ILE A 99 -19.66 -15.11 11.09
CA ILE A 99 -18.62 -16.03 11.56
C ILE A 99 -17.44 -15.92 10.62
N VAL A 100 -16.30 -15.46 11.13
CA VAL A 100 -15.15 -15.10 10.31
C VAL A 100 -14.06 -16.16 10.40
N PRO A 101 -13.64 -16.75 9.26
CA PRO A 101 -12.53 -17.66 9.22
C PRO A 101 -11.20 -16.91 9.37
N LEU A 102 -10.24 -17.52 10.04
CA LEU A 102 -8.83 -17.14 10.01
C LEU A 102 -8.09 -17.95 8.96
N LEU A 103 -6.91 -17.53 8.54
CA LEU A 103 -6.09 -18.25 7.54
C LEU A 103 -5.88 -19.72 7.97
N TYR A 104 -5.59 -19.94 9.23
CA TYR A 104 -5.55 -21.25 9.86
C TYR A 104 -6.58 -21.32 10.99
N PRO A 105 -7.27 -22.45 11.20
CA PRO A 105 -8.13 -22.60 12.36
C PRO A 105 -7.35 -22.33 13.65
N ALA A 106 -7.74 -21.29 14.38
CA ALA A 106 -7.06 -20.88 15.60
C ALA A 106 -7.27 -21.90 16.72
N THR A 107 -6.23 -22.13 17.52
CA THR A 107 -6.29 -22.89 18.78
C THR A 107 -6.31 -21.98 20.00
N GLU A 108 -5.78 -20.77 19.88
CA GLU A 108 -5.69 -19.75 20.92
C GLU A 108 -5.65 -18.37 20.26
N ILE A 109 -6.41 -17.41 20.76
CA ILE A 109 -6.27 -16.02 20.39
C ILE A 109 -5.30 -15.35 21.36
N VAL A 110 -4.23 -14.78 20.83
CA VAL A 110 -3.24 -14.04 21.62
C VAL A 110 -3.72 -12.60 21.84
N SER A 111 -4.24 -11.96 20.79
CA SER A 111 -4.84 -10.62 20.90
C SER A 111 -5.76 -10.33 19.72
N ILE A 112 -6.80 -9.53 19.96
CA ILE A 112 -7.56 -8.85 18.93
C ILE A 112 -7.54 -7.36 19.24
N THR A 113 -7.15 -6.53 18.27
CA THR A 113 -7.15 -5.08 18.41
C THR A 113 -7.94 -4.42 17.28
N ASP A 114 -8.31 -3.15 17.46
CA ASP A 114 -8.75 -2.34 16.34
C ASP A 114 -7.61 -2.20 15.30
N TYR A 115 -7.92 -1.67 14.15
CA TYR A 115 -6.92 -1.51 13.09
C TYR A 115 -5.72 -0.65 13.51
N THR A 116 -5.96 0.34 14.38
CA THR A 116 -4.91 1.26 14.87
C THR A 116 -4.02 0.64 15.94
N GLY A 117 -4.47 -0.46 16.59
CA GLY A 117 -3.79 -1.07 17.73
C GLY A 117 -4.09 -0.42 19.08
N ASN A 118 -4.96 0.60 19.13
CA ASN A 118 -5.24 1.36 20.35
C ASN A 118 -6.27 0.71 21.26
N THR A 119 -7.17 -0.09 20.71
CA THR A 119 -8.24 -0.77 21.44
C THR A 119 -8.00 -2.27 21.40
N THR A 120 -8.01 -2.93 22.56
CA THR A 120 -7.92 -4.39 22.66
C THR A 120 -9.29 -4.96 23.06
N PHE A 121 -9.69 -6.03 22.38
CA PHE A 121 -10.96 -6.74 22.62
C PHE A 121 -10.74 -7.97 23.47
N VAL A 122 -11.76 -8.35 24.26
CA VAL A 122 -11.69 -9.38 25.31
C VAL A 122 -12.51 -10.60 24.93
N GLU A 123 -11.92 -11.79 25.04
CA GLU A 123 -12.63 -13.05 24.84
C GLU A 123 -13.80 -13.24 25.81
N GLY A 124 -14.90 -13.75 25.29
CA GLY A 124 -16.14 -14.00 26.04
C GLY A 124 -17.08 -12.79 26.08
N SER A 125 -16.55 -11.55 26.05
CA SER A 125 -17.37 -10.33 25.99
C SER A 125 -17.42 -9.72 24.60
N ASP A 126 -16.29 -9.64 23.89
CA ASP A 126 -16.24 -8.98 22.61
C ASP A 126 -16.15 -9.98 21.46
N TYR A 127 -15.52 -11.13 21.67
CA TYR A 127 -15.45 -12.21 20.68
C TYR A 127 -15.47 -13.59 21.36
N ILE A 128 -15.80 -14.61 20.56
CA ILE A 128 -15.75 -16.03 20.95
C ILE A 128 -14.97 -16.76 19.86
N LEU A 129 -14.01 -17.60 20.30
CA LEU A 129 -13.36 -18.57 19.43
C LEU A 129 -14.16 -19.88 19.43
N GLU A 130 -14.72 -20.26 18.29
CA GLU A 130 -15.49 -21.48 18.12
C GLU A 130 -15.10 -22.23 16.85
N ASN A 131 -14.67 -23.48 16.98
CA ASN A 131 -14.20 -24.31 15.86
C ASN A 131 -13.08 -23.65 15.04
N GLY A 132 -12.20 -22.87 15.67
CA GLY A 132 -11.09 -22.17 15.03
C GLY A 132 -11.48 -20.90 14.27
N MET A 133 -12.72 -20.46 14.39
CA MET A 133 -13.26 -19.24 13.77
C MET A 133 -13.71 -18.24 14.83
N LEU A 134 -13.83 -16.98 14.45
CA LEU A 134 -14.28 -15.90 15.33
C LEU A 134 -15.77 -15.59 15.10
N LYS A 135 -16.48 -15.35 16.19
CA LYS A 135 -17.85 -14.82 16.18
C LYS A 135 -18.04 -13.77 17.28
N MET A 136 -19.05 -12.95 17.15
CA MET A 136 -19.43 -11.94 18.14
C MET A 136 -20.49 -12.49 19.09
N PRO A 137 -20.34 -12.35 20.44
CA PRO A 137 -21.43 -12.59 21.39
C PRO A 137 -22.44 -11.43 21.35
N GLU A 138 -23.64 -11.67 21.89
CA GLU A 138 -24.63 -10.61 22.08
C GLU A 138 -24.06 -9.48 22.98
N GLY A 139 -24.23 -8.23 22.55
CA GLY A 139 -23.74 -7.06 23.28
C GLY A 139 -22.24 -6.79 23.12
N SER A 140 -21.58 -7.45 22.17
CA SER A 140 -20.17 -7.23 21.85
C SER A 140 -19.83 -5.77 21.49
N ASN A 141 -18.65 -5.32 21.90
CA ASN A 141 -18.07 -4.04 21.45
C ASN A 141 -17.10 -4.21 20.27
N LEU A 142 -16.94 -5.43 19.73
CA LEU A 142 -16.07 -5.67 18.60
C LEU A 142 -16.50 -4.85 17.38
N ILE A 143 -15.54 -4.30 16.67
CA ILE A 143 -15.80 -3.52 15.46
C ILE A 143 -16.34 -4.43 14.35
N TYR A 144 -17.36 -3.97 13.67
CA TYR A 144 -17.94 -4.63 12.49
C TYR A 144 -18.49 -3.60 11.50
N CYS A 145 -18.62 -3.99 10.25
CA CYS A 145 -19.34 -3.22 9.24
C CYS A 145 -20.82 -3.58 9.32
N PRO A 146 -21.74 -2.60 9.52
CA PRO A 146 -23.17 -2.89 9.42
C PRO A 146 -23.52 -3.46 8.04
N GLU A 147 -24.42 -4.46 8.00
CA GLU A 147 -24.88 -5.04 6.73
C GLU A 147 -25.44 -3.98 5.77
N SER A 148 -26.15 -2.98 6.30
CA SER A 148 -26.69 -1.87 5.51
C SER A 148 -25.62 -0.96 4.92
N THR A 149 -24.41 -0.95 5.50
CA THR A 149 -23.25 -0.23 4.99
C THR A 149 -22.51 -1.07 3.96
N TYR A 150 -22.34 -2.37 4.22
CA TYR A 150 -21.60 -3.26 3.32
C TYR A 150 -22.41 -3.60 2.06
N TRP A 151 -23.73 -3.87 2.23
CA TRP A 151 -24.64 -4.23 1.15
C TRP A 151 -25.55 -3.07 0.78
N SER A 152 -25.72 -2.81 -0.51
CA SER A 152 -26.71 -1.84 -1.01
C SER A 152 -27.74 -2.52 -1.91
N LYS A 153 -28.95 -1.98 -1.91
CA LYS A 153 -30.02 -2.37 -2.86
C LYS A 153 -29.92 -1.57 -4.17
N HIS A 154 -29.13 -0.52 -4.19
CA HIS A 154 -29.03 0.41 -5.30
C HIS A 154 -27.56 0.65 -5.65
N SER A 155 -27.28 0.84 -6.95
CA SER A 155 -25.97 1.26 -7.43
C SER A 155 -25.63 2.67 -6.92
N HIS A 156 -24.43 2.79 -6.35
CA HIS A 156 -23.80 4.05 -5.95
C HIS A 156 -22.36 4.09 -6.46
N ASP A 157 -21.74 5.24 -6.44
CA ASP A 157 -20.35 5.40 -6.88
C ASP A 157 -19.35 4.52 -6.09
N VAL A 158 -19.71 4.16 -4.84
CA VAL A 158 -18.89 3.33 -3.95
C VAL A 158 -19.33 1.87 -3.86
N TYR A 159 -20.24 1.43 -4.72
CA TYR A 159 -20.77 0.07 -4.73
C TYR A 159 -20.65 -0.56 -6.11
N THR A 160 -20.29 -1.84 -6.12
CA THR A 160 -20.17 -2.66 -7.33
C THR A 160 -20.99 -3.94 -7.17
N LEU A 161 -21.50 -4.50 -8.27
CA LEU A 161 -22.19 -5.78 -8.26
C LEU A 161 -21.22 -6.92 -7.98
N ASP A 162 -21.56 -7.76 -6.98
CA ASP A 162 -20.93 -9.05 -6.81
C ASP A 162 -21.43 -10.07 -7.84
N LYS A 163 -20.83 -11.27 -7.85
CA LYS A 163 -21.22 -12.37 -8.76
C LYS A 163 -22.65 -12.89 -8.52
N ASN A 164 -23.28 -12.55 -7.40
CA ASN A 164 -24.66 -12.94 -7.05
C ASN A 164 -25.67 -11.83 -7.38
N GLY A 165 -25.23 -10.69 -7.88
CA GLY A 165 -26.07 -9.56 -8.25
C GLY A 165 -26.38 -8.61 -7.09
N ASN A 166 -25.66 -8.68 -5.97
CA ASN A 166 -25.79 -7.73 -4.86
C ASN A 166 -24.81 -6.59 -5.04
N TYR A 167 -25.18 -5.38 -4.65
CA TYR A 167 -24.22 -4.28 -4.58
C TYR A 167 -23.43 -4.38 -3.27
N THR A 168 -22.12 -4.41 -3.37
CA THR A 168 -21.19 -4.44 -2.24
C THR A 168 -20.28 -3.21 -2.27
N ILE A 169 -19.93 -2.72 -1.10
CA ILE A 169 -19.03 -1.57 -0.94
C ILE A 169 -17.66 -1.84 -1.60
N THR A 170 -17.19 -0.89 -2.41
CA THR A 170 -15.89 -0.98 -3.10
C THR A 170 -15.33 0.40 -3.39
N MET A 171 -14.04 0.46 -3.81
CA MET A 171 -13.35 1.69 -4.21
C MET A 171 -13.32 2.74 -3.08
N ALA A 172 -13.70 3.94 -3.30
CA ALA A 172 -13.56 5.12 -2.45
C ALA A 172 -13.83 4.95 -0.93
N CYS A 173 -14.05 3.75 -0.45
CA CYS A 173 -14.21 3.45 0.97
C CYS A 173 -13.01 2.67 1.48
N ALA A 174 -12.25 3.30 2.36
CA ALA A 174 -11.26 2.58 3.16
C ALA A 174 -11.98 1.58 4.09
N LEU A 175 -11.57 0.31 4.04
CA LEU A 175 -12.17 -0.73 4.88
C LEU A 175 -11.61 -0.74 6.30
N TYR A 176 -10.47 -0.11 6.55
CA TYR A 176 -9.77 -0.13 7.83
C TYR A 176 -10.65 0.23 9.05
N PRO A 177 -11.65 1.15 8.99
CA PRO A 177 -12.49 1.45 10.15
C PRO A 177 -13.36 0.27 10.60
N TYR A 178 -13.52 -0.73 9.75
CA TYR A 178 -14.34 -1.93 10.00
C TYR A 178 -13.51 -3.18 10.20
N GLN A 179 -12.19 -3.07 10.09
CA GLN A 179 -11.27 -4.20 10.23
C GLN A 179 -10.67 -4.26 11.63
N VAL A 180 -10.41 -5.47 12.11
CA VAL A 180 -9.65 -5.75 13.32
C VAL A 180 -8.43 -6.59 12.99
N LYS A 181 -7.40 -6.49 13.83
CA LYS A 181 -6.16 -7.25 13.71
C LYS A 181 -6.15 -8.38 14.74
N VAL A 182 -5.87 -9.59 14.30
CA VAL A 182 -5.91 -10.82 15.12
C VAL A 182 -4.53 -11.47 15.13
N THR A 183 -3.95 -11.61 16.31
CA THR A 183 -2.78 -12.46 16.53
C THR A 183 -3.24 -13.74 17.23
N TYR A 184 -2.87 -14.90 16.67
CA TYR A 184 -3.37 -16.19 17.17
C TYR A 184 -2.38 -17.32 16.89
N LYS A 185 -2.54 -18.42 17.65
CA LYS A 185 -1.82 -19.67 17.44
C LYS A 185 -2.67 -20.70 16.70
N HIS A 186 -2.00 -21.59 15.99
CA HIS A 186 -2.62 -22.70 15.26
C HIS A 186 -1.73 -23.96 15.27
N ASN A 187 -2.33 -25.10 14.95
CA ASN A 187 -1.62 -26.38 14.81
C ASN A 187 -1.59 -26.86 13.34
N SER A 188 -1.96 -25.99 12.40
CA SER A 188 -2.03 -26.36 10.99
C SER A 188 -0.64 -26.33 10.34
N THR A 189 -0.38 -27.28 9.46
CA THR A 189 0.76 -27.18 8.55
C THR A 189 0.38 -26.32 7.36
N SER A 190 1.16 -25.28 7.07
CA SER A 190 0.93 -24.41 5.93
C SER A 190 1.10 -25.16 4.61
N THR A 191 0.22 -24.91 3.66
CA THR A 191 0.35 -25.35 2.26
C THR A 191 1.00 -24.26 1.39
N ILE A 192 1.15 -23.04 1.92
CA ILE A 192 1.80 -21.94 1.23
C ILE A 192 3.29 -22.25 1.10
N SER A 193 3.78 -22.21 -0.14
CA SER A 193 5.18 -22.45 -0.43
C SER A 193 5.71 -21.37 -1.37
N VAL A 194 6.65 -20.59 -0.89
CA VAL A 194 7.38 -19.60 -1.68
C VAL A 194 8.79 -20.09 -1.89
N PRO A 195 9.25 -20.28 -3.14
CA PRO A 195 10.61 -20.74 -3.41
C PRO A 195 11.65 -19.77 -2.87
N ASP A 196 12.65 -20.30 -2.18
CA ASP A 196 13.88 -19.59 -1.90
C ASP A 196 14.72 -19.52 -3.21
N GLN A 197 14.97 -18.31 -3.70
CA GLN A 197 15.74 -18.05 -4.91
C GLN A 197 16.97 -17.17 -4.61
N SER A 198 17.35 -17.10 -3.33
CA SER A 198 18.44 -16.24 -2.80
C SER A 198 19.79 -16.45 -3.52
N GLU A 199 20.07 -17.66 -3.98
CA GLU A 199 21.30 -17.94 -4.75
C GLU A 199 21.39 -17.08 -6.03
N SER A 200 20.26 -16.71 -6.63
CA SER A 200 20.24 -15.80 -7.79
C SER A 200 20.61 -14.36 -7.41
N PHE A 201 20.45 -13.99 -6.14
CA PHE A 201 20.67 -12.63 -5.63
C PHE A 201 21.91 -12.51 -4.73
N LYS A 202 22.77 -13.52 -4.70
CA LYS A 202 23.97 -13.56 -3.82
C LYS A 202 24.91 -12.37 -3.99
N GLU A 203 24.98 -11.76 -5.18
CA GLU A 203 25.83 -10.59 -5.41
C GLU A 203 25.24 -9.36 -4.69
N VAL A 204 23.92 -9.15 -4.76
CA VAL A 204 23.24 -8.05 -4.06
C VAL A 204 23.31 -8.25 -2.54
N ILE A 205 23.00 -9.46 -2.08
CA ILE A 205 23.07 -9.80 -0.65
C ILE A 205 24.51 -9.73 -0.14
N GLY A 206 25.48 -10.19 -0.94
CA GLY A 206 26.90 -10.09 -0.62
C GLY A 206 27.38 -8.65 -0.47
N LYS A 207 26.86 -7.68 -1.24
CA LYS A 207 27.13 -6.25 -1.03
C LYS A 207 26.65 -5.80 0.36
N LEU A 208 25.42 -6.14 0.72
CA LEU A 208 24.87 -5.83 2.06
C LEU A 208 25.71 -6.45 3.17
N GLU A 209 26.17 -7.69 3.01
CA GLU A 209 27.02 -8.37 3.99
C GLU A 209 28.38 -7.70 4.15
N ARG A 210 28.94 -7.12 3.08
CA ARG A 210 30.24 -6.42 3.10
C ARG A 210 30.17 -4.96 3.52
N GLY A 211 28.97 -4.40 3.74
CA GLY A 211 28.80 -2.98 4.08
C GLY A 211 28.90 -2.04 2.87
N GLU A 212 28.68 -2.54 1.66
CA GLU A 212 28.69 -1.73 0.42
C GLU A 212 27.31 -1.09 0.22
N ASP A 213 27.29 0.13 -0.32
CA ASP A 213 26.04 0.79 -0.68
C ASP A 213 25.30 -0.01 -1.76
N VAL A 214 23.96 -0.08 -1.62
CA VAL A 214 23.08 -0.82 -2.53
C VAL A 214 21.97 0.08 -3.01
N THR A 215 21.67 0.05 -4.30
CA THR A 215 20.54 0.77 -4.89
C THR A 215 19.46 -0.20 -5.35
N ILE A 216 18.24 0.02 -4.85
CA ILE A 216 17.05 -0.80 -5.16
C ILE A 216 15.97 0.09 -5.75
N ILE A 217 15.55 -0.22 -6.97
CA ILE A 217 14.48 0.49 -7.68
C ILE A 217 13.18 -0.33 -7.63
N PHE A 218 12.09 0.30 -7.21
CA PHE A 218 10.75 -0.28 -7.23
C PHE A 218 9.89 0.45 -8.28
N PHE A 219 9.60 -0.23 -9.37
CA PHE A 219 8.78 0.30 -10.45
C PHE A 219 7.53 -0.56 -10.62
N GLY A 220 6.36 0.06 -10.49
CA GLY A 220 5.09 -0.63 -10.46
C GLY A 220 3.89 0.31 -10.60
N ASP A 221 2.74 -0.21 -10.28
CA ASP A 221 1.45 0.48 -10.29
C ASP A 221 1.05 0.98 -8.89
N SER A 222 -0.25 1.26 -8.70
CA SER A 222 -0.83 1.75 -7.44
C SER A 222 -0.52 0.86 -6.22
N ILE A 223 -0.40 -0.45 -6.40
CA ILE A 223 -0.07 -1.38 -5.30
C ILE A 223 1.34 -1.11 -4.79
N THR A 224 2.29 -0.88 -5.68
CA THR A 224 3.68 -0.57 -5.34
C THR A 224 3.82 0.88 -4.84
N GLU A 225 3.00 1.79 -5.34
CA GLU A 225 2.89 3.16 -4.82
C GLU A 225 2.38 3.18 -3.38
N GLY A 226 1.56 2.20 -2.97
CA GLY A 226 1.07 2.02 -1.62
C GLY A 226 -0.37 2.44 -1.39
N TRP A 227 -1.20 2.51 -2.43
CA TRP A 227 -2.61 2.83 -2.26
C TRP A 227 -3.29 1.87 -1.29
N ASP A 228 -4.09 2.44 -0.40
CA ASP A 228 -4.86 1.78 0.66
C ASP A 228 -4.03 1.11 1.78
N CYS A 229 -2.71 1.35 1.87
CA CYS A 229 -1.98 1.09 3.13
C CYS A 229 -2.20 2.24 4.12
N SER A 230 -2.03 1.96 5.43
CA SER A 230 -2.36 2.92 6.49
C SER A 230 -1.51 4.19 6.44
N LEU A 231 -0.25 4.12 6.01
CA LEU A 231 0.58 5.31 5.79
C LEU A 231 -0.02 6.22 4.71
N LYS A 232 -0.45 5.66 3.57
CA LYS A 232 -1.05 6.44 2.47
C LYS A 232 -2.39 7.03 2.85
N LEU A 233 -3.16 6.35 3.71
CA LEU A 233 -4.43 6.82 4.26
C LEU A 233 -4.23 7.83 5.41
N ASN A 234 -2.99 8.05 5.85
CA ASN A 234 -2.65 8.88 7.00
C ASN A 234 -3.39 8.46 8.29
N VAL A 235 -3.43 7.16 8.56
CA VAL A 235 -4.03 6.57 9.76
C VAL A 235 -3.06 5.63 10.45
N ALA A 236 -3.15 5.52 11.79
CA ALA A 236 -2.36 4.55 12.53
C ALA A 236 -2.68 3.11 12.02
N PRO A 237 -1.69 2.22 11.98
CA PRO A 237 -0.33 2.34 12.50
C PRO A 237 0.68 3.03 11.56
N TYR A 238 0.25 3.69 10.50
CA TYR A 238 1.10 4.36 9.50
C TYR A 238 2.07 3.39 8.80
N MET A 239 1.64 2.16 8.61
CA MET A 239 2.47 1.12 7.98
C MET A 239 2.66 1.44 6.49
N PRO A 240 3.91 1.47 6.00
CA PRO A 240 4.18 1.76 4.62
C PRO A 240 3.86 0.56 3.71
N GLN A 241 3.90 0.79 2.42
CA GLN A 241 3.73 -0.24 1.39
C GLN A 241 4.85 -1.29 1.43
N TRP A 242 4.58 -2.44 0.81
CA TRP A 242 5.45 -3.63 0.79
C TRP A 242 6.91 -3.32 0.40
N SER A 243 7.12 -2.41 -0.55
CA SER A 243 8.45 -2.06 -1.04
C SER A 243 9.32 -1.40 0.04
N ALA A 244 8.74 -0.51 0.85
CA ALA A 244 9.43 0.10 1.99
C ALA A 244 9.66 -0.92 3.10
N LEU A 245 8.69 -1.82 3.38
CA LEU A 245 8.88 -2.90 4.36
C LEU A 245 10.05 -3.82 3.99
N VAL A 246 10.21 -4.16 2.71
CA VAL A 246 11.35 -4.95 2.22
C VAL A 246 12.67 -4.25 2.53
N VAL A 247 12.77 -2.97 2.21
CA VAL A 247 14.02 -2.22 2.43
C VAL A 247 14.28 -1.99 3.92
N GLN A 248 13.26 -1.72 4.73
CA GLN A 248 13.40 -1.62 6.18
C GLN A 248 13.89 -2.94 6.80
N TYR A 249 13.36 -4.08 6.34
CA TYR A 249 13.85 -5.39 6.79
C TYR A 249 15.33 -5.58 6.46
N LEU A 250 15.75 -5.28 5.24
CA LEU A 250 17.16 -5.40 4.83
C LEU A 250 18.03 -4.43 5.62
N ALA A 251 17.61 -3.18 5.79
CA ALA A 251 18.35 -2.19 6.56
C ALA A 251 18.51 -2.59 8.03
N ASN A 252 17.45 -3.09 8.64
CA ASN A 252 17.50 -3.58 10.02
C ASN A 252 18.40 -4.82 10.17
N LYS A 253 18.29 -5.78 9.22
CA LYS A 253 19.08 -7.02 9.25
C LYS A 253 20.56 -6.80 9.07
N TYR A 254 20.96 -5.84 8.23
CA TYR A 254 22.35 -5.58 7.87
C TYR A 254 22.92 -4.31 8.51
N GLU A 255 22.15 -3.61 9.35
CA GLU A 255 22.55 -2.39 10.08
C GLU A 255 22.86 -1.22 9.14
N TYR A 256 21.95 -0.94 8.20
CA TYR A 256 22.10 0.11 7.18
C TYR A 256 21.25 1.35 7.49
N SER A 257 21.63 2.46 6.89
CA SER A 257 20.71 3.60 6.69
C SER A 257 19.95 3.44 5.38
N ILE A 258 18.73 3.96 5.30
CA ILE A 258 17.95 4.05 4.08
C ILE A 258 17.97 5.51 3.60
N ASN A 259 18.29 5.71 2.34
CA ASN A 259 18.02 6.96 1.63
C ASN A 259 16.76 6.75 0.78
N TYR A 260 15.64 7.30 1.23
CA TYR A 260 14.37 7.23 0.50
C TYR A 260 14.38 8.28 -0.61
N VAL A 261 14.19 7.84 -1.85
CA VAL A 261 13.98 8.68 -3.03
C VAL A 261 12.59 8.35 -3.56
N ASP A 262 11.63 9.18 -3.19
CA ASP A 262 10.21 8.97 -3.53
C ASP A 262 9.65 10.21 -4.23
N GLN A 263 8.50 10.08 -4.86
CA GLN A 263 7.83 11.24 -5.44
C GLN A 263 7.14 12.07 -4.37
N ASP A 264 7.10 13.37 -4.57
CA ASP A 264 6.26 14.26 -3.77
C ASP A 264 4.78 13.89 -3.99
N THR A 265 4.17 13.28 -2.99
CA THR A 265 2.76 12.86 -3.04
C THR A 265 1.78 14.03 -2.95
N SER A 266 2.25 15.24 -2.63
CA SER A 266 1.42 16.47 -2.65
C SER A 266 1.07 16.91 -4.08
N ILE A 267 1.79 16.38 -5.09
CA ILE A 267 1.60 16.73 -6.49
C ILE A 267 0.95 15.55 -7.23
N VAL A 268 -0.35 15.60 -7.38
CA VAL A 268 -1.13 14.62 -8.15
C VAL A 268 -0.98 14.92 -9.64
N THR A 269 0.13 14.51 -10.24
CA THR A 269 0.38 14.76 -11.67
C THR A 269 0.33 13.50 -12.54
N GLY A 270 0.17 12.30 -11.91
CA GLY A 270 0.28 11.04 -12.67
C GLY A 270 1.64 10.83 -13.33
N ALA A 271 2.65 11.60 -12.92
CA ALA A 271 4.01 11.50 -13.40
C ALA A 271 4.98 11.61 -12.22
N TRP A 272 6.02 10.79 -12.22
CA TRP A 272 7.12 10.89 -11.25
C TRP A 272 8.00 12.09 -11.63
N ASN A 273 7.82 13.24 -10.96
CA ASN A 273 8.44 14.49 -11.38
C ASN A 273 9.33 15.17 -10.34
N TYR A 274 9.17 14.87 -9.06
CA TYR A 274 9.87 15.60 -8.00
C TYR A 274 10.26 14.63 -6.88
N PRO A 275 11.46 14.01 -6.94
CA PRO A 275 11.93 13.17 -5.85
C PRO A 275 12.12 14.01 -4.59
N VAL A 276 11.54 13.53 -3.51
CA VAL A 276 11.83 14.02 -2.16
C VAL A 276 12.74 12.98 -1.53
N GLU A 277 13.92 13.42 -1.09
CA GLU A 277 14.85 12.55 -0.42
C GLU A 277 14.79 12.77 1.09
N HIS A 278 14.72 11.67 1.84
CA HIS A 278 14.92 11.71 3.28
C HIS A 278 15.66 10.46 3.75
N ARG A 279 16.37 10.58 4.87
CA ARG A 279 17.22 9.50 5.36
C ARG A 279 16.75 9.01 6.71
N VAL A 280 16.70 7.68 6.85
CA VAL A 280 16.36 6.99 8.09
C VAL A 280 17.43 5.98 8.42
N SER A 281 17.87 5.96 9.68
CA SER A 281 18.94 5.07 10.13
C SER A 281 18.40 3.86 10.89
N PHE A 282 18.79 2.67 10.44
CA PHE A 282 18.74 1.40 11.17
C PHE A 282 20.14 0.94 11.58
N GLY A 283 21.18 1.65 11.13
CA GLY A 283 22.60 1.40 11.37
C GLY A 283 23.45 2.27 10.47
N ASP A 284 24.77 2.06 10.49
CA ASP A 284 25.76 2.89 9.79
C ASP A 284 26.73 2.10 8.93
N ARG A 285 26.51 0.80 8.71
CA ARG A 285 27.39 -0.04 7.89
C ARG A 285 27.42 0.33 6.41
N GLY A 286 26.34 0.92 5.91
CA GLY A 286 26.21 1.36 4.52
C GLY A 286 24.86 2.05 4.30
N THR A 287 24.56 2.37 3.04
CA THR A 287 23.32 3.00 2.63
C THR A 287 22.55 2.14 1.63
N ILE A 288 21.26 1.96 1.84
CA ILE A 288 20.36 1.46 0.81
C ILE A 288 19.66 2.66 0.19
N ASN A 289 19.93 2.94 -1.09
CA ASN A 289 19.12 3.87 -1.87
C ASN A 289 17.84 3.17 -2.28
N TYR A 290 16.75 3.54 -1.63
CA TYR A 290 15.39 3.08 -1.96
C TYR A 290 14.76 4.05 -2.93
N ILE A 291 14.55 3.62 -4.17
CA ILE A 291 13.99 4.46 -5.23
C ILE A 291 12.63 3.90 -5.65
N LYS A 292 11.55 4.60 -5.31
CA LYS A 292 10.20 4.19 -5.69
C LYS A 292 9.66 5.11 -6.78
N THR A 293 9.55 4.59 -8.00
CA THR A 293 9.01 5.30 -9.16
C THR A 293 7.65 4.76 -9.62
N ALA A 294 6.96 4.06 -8.72
CA ALA A 294 5.63 3.50 -8.97
C ALA A 294 4.56 4.60 -9.12
N VAL A 295 3.61 4.40 -10.03
CA VAL A 295 2.52 5.36 -10.30
C VAL A 295 1.20 4.62 -10.48
N GLY A 296 0.15 5.10 -9.80
CA GLY A 296 -1.20 4.55 -9.88
C GLY A 296 -1.73 4.49 -11.30
N GLY A 297 -2.41 3.40 -11.65
CA GLY A 297 -2.98 3.19 -12.97
C GLY A 297 -2.01 2.73 -14.06
N TYR A 298 -0.69 2.73 -13.81
CA TYR A 298 0.28 2.29 -14.80
C TYR A 298 0.14 0.81 -15.15
N THR A 299 0.37 0.52 -16.41
CA THR A 299 0.37 -0.80 -17.02
C THR A 299 1.79 -1.24 -17.40
N ALA A 300 1.96 -2.49 -17.83
CA ALA A 300 3.21 -2.96 -18.41
C ALA A 300 3.64 -2.18 -19.66
N LYS A 301 2.70 -1.59 -20.42
CA LYS A 301 3.01 -0.69 -21.55
C LYS A 301 3.59 0.63 -21.06
N ASP A 302 3.06 1.17 -19.96
CA ASP A 302 3.59 2.39 -19.35
C ASP A 302 5.00 2.16 -18.83
N ALA A 303 5.30 0.97 -18.31
CA ALA A 303 6.65 0.60 -17.89
C ALA A 303 7.68 0.76 -19.02
N ILE A 304 7.30 0.42 -20.26
CA ILE A 304 8.16 0.62 -21.44
C ILE A 304 8.19 2.09 -21.84
N ALA A 305 7.01 2.73 -21.95
CA ALA A 305 6.88 4.11 -22.40
C ALA A 305 7.57 5.12 -21.46
N LYS A 306 7.63 4.80 -20.18
CA LYS A 306 8.21 5.64 -19.12
C LYS A 306 9.59 5.18 -18.65
N PHE A 307 10.16 4.16 -19.28
CA PHE A 307 11.47 3.58 -18.88
C PHE A 307 12.55 4.63 -18.72
N ASP A 308 12.66 5.59 -19.63
CA ASP A 308 13.70 6.61 -19.59
C ASP A 308 13.63 7.45 -18.31
N THR A 309 12.45 7.99 -17.99
CA THR A 309 12.27 8.89 -16.82
C THR A 309 12.22 8.17 -15.50
N HIS A 310 11.61 6.97 -15.43
CA HIS A 310 11.36 6.27 -14.17
C HIS A 310 12.45 5.27 -13.80
N VAL A 311 13.25 4.82 -14.77
CA VAL A 311 14.29 3.81 -14.55
C VAL A 311 15.65 4.30 -15.02
N SER A 312 15.80 4.66 -16.31
CA SER A 312 17.10 4.97 -16.91
C SER A 312 17.79 6.16 -16.22
N GLN A 313 17.06 7.25 -15.98
CA GLN A 313 17.60 8.42 -15.28
C GLN A 313 17.95 8.14 -13.82
N GLN A 314 17.22 7.23 -13.17
CA GLN A 314 17.54 6.81 -11.80
C GLN A 314 18.81 5.96 -11.77
N ILE A 315 18.98 5.06 -12.73
CA ILE A 315 20.23 4.31 -12.90
C ILE A 315 21.43 5.25 -13.14
N ASP A 316 21.25 6.31 -13.94
CA ASP A 316 22.31 7.30 -14.17
C ASP A 316 22.66 8.08 -12.90
N ALA A 317 21.70 8.36 -12.04
CA ALA A 317 21.90 9.16 -10.83
C ALA A 317 22.42 8.33 -9.65
N TYR A 318 21.93 7.10 -9.46
CA TYR A 318 22.17 6.31 -8.25
C TYR A 318 22.77 4.91 -8.51
N GLY A 319 22.83 4.46 -9.76
CA GLY A 319 23.08 3.05 -10.07
C GLY A 319 21.83 2.19 -9.89
N CYS A 320 21.97 0.87 -10.05
CA CYS A 320 20.91 -0.09 -9.73
C CYS A 320 21.48 -1.50 -9.54
N ASP A 321 21.39 -2.02 -8.34
CA ASP A 321 21.79 -3.39 -8.02
C ASP A 321 20.63 -4.36 -8.18
N LEU A 322 19.43 -3.91 -7.80
CA LEU A 322 18.21 -4.70 -7.81
C LEU A 322 17.04 -3.85 -8.29
N LEU A 323 16.25 -4.37 -9.23
CA LEU A 323 15.03 -3.73 -9.70
C LEU A 323 13.83 -4.66 -9.51
N PHE A 324 12.76 -4.13 -8.94
CA PHE A 324 11.46 -4.77 -8.85
C PHE A 324 10.54 -4.24 -9.95
N TYR A 325 10.04 -5.14 -10.80
CA TYR A 325 9.03 -4.88 -11.83
C TYR A 325 7.70 -5.45 -11.34
N ALA A 326 6.78 -4.58 -10.92
CA ALA A 326 5.55 -4.96 -10.26
C ALA A 326 4.32 -4.38 -10.98
N PHE A 327 3.98 -4.97 -12.12
CA PHE A 327 2.83 -4.61 -12.94
C PHE A 327 1.93 -5.80 -13.18
N GLY A 328 0.63 -5.56 -13.27
CA GLY A 328 -0.32 -6.63 -13.55
C GLY A 328 -1.76 -6.22 -13.32
N MET A 329 -2.05 -5.49 -12.26
CA MET A 329 -3.40 -5.14 -11.88
C MET A 329 -4.16 -4.41 -12.98
N ASN A 330 -3.51 -3.52 -13.71
CA ASN A 330 -4.12 -2.69 -14.75
C ASN A 330 -3.95 -3.27 -16.18
N CYS A 331 -3.28 -4.42 -16.35
CA CYS A 331 -2.82 -4.86 -17.67
C CYS A 331 -3.88 -5.59 -18.53
N ASN A 332 -5.03 -5.93 -18.00
CA ASN A 332 -6.03 -6.75 -18.70
C ASN A 332 -7.17 -5.97 -19.35
N PHE A 333 -7.14 -4.65 -19.27
CA PHE A 333 -8.24 -3.82 -19.79
C PHE A 333 -8.37 -3.88 -21.32
N GLU A 334 -7.26 -4.07 -22.03
CA GLU A 334 -7.23 -4.03 -23.51
C GLU A 334 -6.70 -5.30 -24.17
N ASP A 335 -5.66 -5.97 -23.62
CA ASP A 335 -5.02 -7.12 -24.24
C ASP A 335 -4.39 -8.06 -23.22
N LYS A 336 -5.01 -9.24 -23.03
CA LYS A 336 -4.53 -10.26 -22.09
C LYS A 336 -3.17 -10.86 -22.46
N ASN A 337 -2.72 -10.70 -23.69
CA ASN A 337 -1.47 -11.32 -24.20
C ASN A 337 -0.27 -10.37 -24.14
N SER A 338 -0.49 -9.07 -23.90
CA SER A 338 0.58 -8.07 -23.94
C SER A 338 1.52 -8.15 -22.74
N LEU A 339 1.01 -8.47 -21.55
CA LEU A 339 1.79 -8.44 -20.29
C LEU A 339 3.15 -9.18 -20.41
N GLY A 340 3.16 -10.38 -20.97
CA GLY A 340 4.40 -11.15 -21.11
C GLY A 340 5.36 -10.52 -22.12
N ALA A 341 4.84 -10.02 -23.23
CA ALA A 341 5.65 -9.36 -24.25
C ALA A 341 6.21 -8.04 -23.70
N ASP A 342 5.40 -7.28 -22.97
CA ASP A 342 5.79 -6.01 -22.37
C ASP A 342 6.85 -6.22 -21.27
N ALA A 343 6.67 -7.19 -20.38
CA ALA A 343 7.69 -7.55 -19.38
C ALA A 343 9.03 -7.95 -20.03
N LYS A 344 8.99 -8.72 -21.13
CA LYS A 344 10.20 -9.08 -21.88
C LYS A 344 10.86 -7.87 -22.53
N ASN A 345 10.07 -6.95 -23.10
CA ASN A 345 10.59 -5.72 -23.70
C ASN A 345 11.19 -4.79 -22.64
N PHE A 346 10.54 -4.67 -21.49
CA PHE A 346 11.08 -3.94 -20.35
C PHE A 346 12.44 -4.50 -19.92
N ALA A 347 12.54 -5.81 -19.71
CA ALA A 347 13.79 -6.46 -19.33
C ALA A 347 14.90 -6.22 -20.38
N LYS A 348 14.57 -6.21 -21.67
CA LYS A 348 15.52 -5.87 -22.73
C LYS A 348 16.04 -4.43 -22.59
N LEU A 349 15.19 -3.46 -22.27
CA LEU A 349 15.60 -2.08 -22.02
C LEU A 349 16.50 -2.00 -20.79
N LEU A 350 16.10 -2.66 -19.69
CA LEU A 350 16.87 -2.70 -18.44
C LEU A 350 18.29 -3.24 -18.68
N TYR A 351 18.42 -4.42 -19.28
CA TYR A 351 19.73 -5.04 -19.47
C TYR A 351 20.58 -4.37 -20.56
N THR A 352 19.96 -3.60 -21.47
CA THR A 352 20.70 -2.73 -22.37
C THR A 352 21.30 -1.54 -21.62
N LYS A 353 20.59 -1.02 -20.60
CA LYS A 353 21.02 0.12 -19.80
C LYS A 353 21.96 -0.29 -18.67
N SER A 354 21.66 -1.37 -17.98
CA SER A 354 22.39 -1.87 -16.80
C SER A 354 22.42 -3.41 -16.84
N PRO A 355 23.42 -4.00 -17.50
CA PRO A 355 23.49 -5.45 -17.74
C PRO A 355 23.60 -6.29 -16.47
N ASP A 356 24.15 -5.72 -15.41
CA ASP A 356 24.44 -6.42 -14.14
C ASP A 356 23.30 -6.28 -13.11
N THR A 357 22.27 -5.49 -13.40
CA THR A 357 21.11 -5.32 -12.51
C THR A 357 20.36 -6.64 -12.34
N ALA A 358 20.16 -7.05 -11.08
CA ALA A 358 19.23 -8.15 -10.79
C ALA A 358 17.78 -7.69 -10.92
N LEU A 359 16.91 -8.52 -11.49
CA LEU A 359 15.50 -8.23 -11.72
C LEU A 359 14.62 -9.19 -10.92
N VAL A 360 13.66 -8.65 -10.16
CA VAL A 360 12.54 -9.42 -9.62
C VAL A 360 11.26 -8.99 -10.33
N ILE A 361 10.59 -9.93 -10.96
CA ILE A 361 9.23 -9.75 -11.47
C ILE A 361 8.27 -10.13 -10.35
N VAL A 362 7.42 -9.21 -9.93
CA VAL A 362 6.44 -9.45 -8.87
C VAL A 362 5.06 -9.64 -9.52
N SER A 363 4.44 -10.80 -9.32
CA SER A 363 3.07 -11.00 -9.78
C SER A 363 2.08 -10.27 -8.87
N SER A 364 0.93 -9.89 -9.42
CA SER A 364 -0.08 -9.11 -8.68
C SER A 364 -1.10 -10.01 -8.00
N MET A 365 -1.71 -9.52 -6.90
CA MET A 365 -2.94 -10.08 -6.35
C MET A 365 -4.04 -10.14 -7.42
N LEU A 366 -5.10 -10.89 -7.16
CA LEU A 366 -6.28 -10.86 -8.02
C LEU A 366 -7.13 -9.62 -7.72
N TYR A 367 -7.79 -9.13 -8.74
CA TYR A 367 -8.94 -8.26 -8.59
C TYR A 367 -10.03 -9.00 -7.79
N ASN A 368 -10.92 -8.28 -7.08
CA ASN A 368 -11.94 -8.91 -6.26
C ASN A 368 -12.74 -9.97 -7.01
N THR A 369 -12.54 -11.23 -6.63
CA THR A 369 -13.14 -12.41 -7.28
C THR A 369 -14.64 -12.54 -7.00
N GLU A 370 -15.17 -11.82 -6.01
CA GLU A 370 -16.60 -11.76 -5.68
C GLU A 370 -17.35 -10.76 -6.56
N VAL A 371 -16.66 -9.82 -7.20
CA VAL A 371 -17.24 -8.77 -8.02
C VAL A 371 -17.32 -9.19 -9.48
N GLN A 372 -18.47 -8.94 -10.13
CA GLN A 372 -18.63 -9.19 -11.57
C GLN A 372 -17.91 -8.12 -12.39
N THR A 373 -16.67 -8.39 -12.74
CA THR A 373 -15.90 -7.54 -13.62
C THR A 373 -15.28 -8.34 -14.76
N GLU A 374 -14.99 -7.69 -15.88
CA GLU A 374 -14.25 -8.29 -16.99
C GLU A 374 -12.73 -8.30 -16.74
N HIS A 375 -12.28 -7.71 -15.61
CA HIS A 375 -10.87 -7.51 -15.32
C HIS A 375 -10.35 -8.60 -14.41
N HIS A 376 -9.64 -9.55 -14.97
CA HIS A 376 -9.05 -10.65 -14.24
C HIS A 376 -7.53 -10.65 -14.40
N THR A 377 -6.84 -10.58 -13.27
CA THR A 377 -5.39 -10.80 -13.21
C THR A 377 -5.04 -12.30 -13.20
N LYS A 378 -6.03 -13.17 -13.06
CA LYS A 378 -5.84 -14.62 -12.94
C LYS A 378 -5.04 -15.21 -14.10
N GLY A 379 -3.99 -15.96 -13.77
CA GLY A 379 -3.11 -16.64 -14.74
C GLY A 379 -1.96 -15.79 -15.27
N GLN A 380 -1.85 -14.52 -14.88
CA GLN A 380 -0.73 -13.66 -15.25
C GLN A 380 0.61 -14.22 -14.75
N GLU A 381 0.66 -14.72 -13.51
CA GLU A 381 1.87 -15.28 -12.91
C GLU A 381 2.48 -16.41 -13.76
N LYS A 382 1.64 -17.28 -14.32
CA LYS A 382 2.13 -18.34 -15.22
C LYS A 382 2.87 -17.76 -16.41
N THR A 383 2.36 -16.70 -17.01
CA THR A 383 3.00 -16.01 -18.14
C THR A 383 4.30 -15.33 -17.69
N LEU A 384 4.28 -14.59 -16.59
CA LEU A 384 5.47 -13.93 -16.05
C LEU A 384 6.56 -14.93 -15.66
N LYS A 385 6.20 -16.09 -15.11
CA LYS A 385 7.14 -17.17 -14.80
C LYS A 385 7.85 -17.72 -16.05
N GLN A 386 7.12 -17.86 -17.15
CA GLN A 386 7.70 -18.28 -18.42
C GLN A 386 8.66 -17.23 -18.97
N ILE A 387 8.31 -15.95 -18.84
CA ILE A 387 9.16 -14.83 -19.28
C ILE A 387 10.44 -14.75 -18.42
N ALA A 388 10.32 -14.82 -17.10
CA ALA A 388 11.47 -14.83 -16.19
C ALA A 388 12.42 -15.98 -16.56
N LYS A 389 11.89 -17.20 -16.76
CA LYS A 389 12.69 -18.35 -17.19
C LYS A 389 13.39 -18.11 -18.55
N ALA A 390 12.71 -17.51 -19.51
CA ALA A 390 13.28 -17.21 -20.83
C ALA A 390 14.40 -16.17 -20.76
N ILE A 391 14.24 -15.14 -19.92
CA ILE A 391 15.27 -14.13 -19.71
C ILE A 391 16.47 -14.73 -18.97
N LYS A 392 16.24 -15.51 -17.91
CA LYS A 392 17.30 -16.20 -17.16
C LYS A 392 18.16 -17.12 -18.06
N ALA A 393 17.54 -17.76 -19.04
CA ALA A 393 18.25 -18.58 -20.01
C ALA A 393 19.23 -17.81 -20.90
N THR A 394 19.16 -16.47 -20.95
CA THR A 394 20.14 -15.61 -21.64
C THR A 394 21.34 -15.22 -20.76
N GLY A 395 21.41 -15.72 -19.53
CA GLY A 395 22.49 -15.44 -18.58
C GLY A 395 22.21 -14.26 -17.64
N GLN A 396 21.01 -13.68 -17.72
CA GLN A 396 20.62 -12.55 -16.86
C GLN A 396 20.08 -13.02 -15.52
N THR A 397 20.29 -12.23 -14.48
CA THR A 397 19.74 -12.47 -13.14
C THR A 397 18.28 -12.00 -13.08
N VAL A 398 17.35 -12.94 -13.12
CA VAL A 398 15.92 -12.66 -13.01
C VAL A 398 15.18 -13.79 -12.32
N GLU A 399 14.28 -13.44 -11.39
CA GLU A 399 13.38 -14.37 -10.72
C GLU A 399 11.96 -13.80 -10.63
N LEU A 400 11.00 -14.67 -10.35
CA LEU A 400 9.61 -14.30 -10.09
C LEU A 400 9.32 -14.42 -8.59
N ALA A 401 8.78 -13.36 -7.99
CA ALA A 401 8.12 -13.39 -6.69
C ALA A 401 6.64 -13.78 -6.89
N PRO A 402 6.20 -14.98 -6.44
CA PRO A 402 4.92 -15.57 -6.83
C PRO A 402 3.75 -15.11 -5.95
N LEU A 403 3.46 -13.81 -5.96
CA LEU A 403 2.41 -13.20 -5.15
C LEU A 403 1.02 -13.73 -5.48
N GLN A 404 0.71 -13.92 -6.78
CA GLN A 404 -0.61 -14.38 -7.20
C GLN A 404 -0.93 -15.76 -6.61
N SER A 405 0.03 -16.68 -6.66
CA SER A 405 -0.15 -18.02 -6.10
C SER A 405 -0.36 -18.02 -4.59
N VAL A 406 0.31 -17.12 -3.87
CA VAL A 406 0.09 -16.94 -2.42
C VAL A 406 -1.28 -16.31 -2.18
N PHE A 407 -1.62 -15.27 -2.91
CA PHE A 407 -2.93 -14.61 -2.81
C PHE A 407 -4.09 -15.59 -3.07
N GLU A 408 -4.00 -16.43 -4.11
CA GLU A 408 -5.04 -17.43 -4.41
C GLU A 408 -5.26 -18.41 -3.26
N GLN A 409 -4.21 -18.74 -2.49
CA GLN A 409 -4.35 -19.59 -1.31
C GLN A 409 -4.99 -18.84 -0.13
N LEU A 410 -4.72 -17.56 0.03
CA LEU A 410 -5.40 -16.72 1.02
C LEU A 410 -6.88 -16.55 0.66
N ASP A 411 -7.20 -16.20 -0.58
CA ASP A 411 -8.55 -15.97 -1.09
C ASP A 411 -9.44 -17.24 -1.05
N ALA A 412 -8.82 -18.41 -1.04
CA ALA A 412 -9.52 -19.69 -0.88
C ALA A 412 -10.10 -19.91 0.53
N VAL A 413 -9.57 -19.23 1.53
CA VAL A 413 -9.95 -19.39 2.95
C VAL A 413 -10.56 -18.11 3.51
N LYS A 414 -9.91 -16.97 3.24
CA LYS A 414 -10.31 -15.64 3.70
C LYS A 414 -11.28 -14.99 2.73
N ARG A 415 -11.98 -13.99 3.22
CA ARG A 415 -12.82 -13.15 2.37
C ARG A 415 -11.99 -12.05 1.77
N TYR A 416 -12.32 -11.64 0.56
CA TYR A 416 -11.55 -10.58 -0.13
C TYR A 416 -11.44 -9.30 0.70
N ARG A 417 -12.50 -8.92 1.41
CA ARG A 417 -12.55 -7.77 2.31
C ARG A 417 -11.57 -7.82 3.50
N ASP A 418 -11.06 -9.01 3.84
CA ASP A 418 -10.04 -9.18 4.87
C ASP A 418 -8.64 -8.87 4.34
N LEU A 419 -8.44 -8.96 3.03
CA LEU A 419 -7.15 -8.83 2.37
C LEU A 419 -6.96 -7.44 1.73
N SER A 420 -8.06 -6.78 1.46
CA SER A 420 -8.09 -5.54 0.65
C SER A 420 -8.31 -4.31 1.52
N GLY A 421 -7.75 -3.18 1.10
CA GLY A 421 -8.03 -1.86 1.68
C GLY A 421 -9.28 -1.21 1.08
N ASN A 422 -9.67 -1.57 -0.16
CA ASN A 422 -10.78 -0.95 -0.89
C ASN A 422 -11.83 -1.93 -1.44
N ASN A 423 -11.76 -3.19 -1.06
CA ASN A 423 -12.63 -4.28 -1.51
C ASN A 423 -12.68 -4.46 -3.04
N MET A 424 -11.67 -3.98 -3.77
CA MET A 424 -11.63 -4.08 -5.23
C MET A 424 -10.31 -4.60 -5.77
N ASN A 425 -9.20 -3.89 -5.56
CA ASN A 425 -7.94 -4.20 -6.24
C ASN A 425 -6.68 -3.75 -5.49
N HIS A 426 -6.80 -3.11 -4.34
CA HIS A 426 -5.65 -2.70 -3.55
C HIS A 426 -5.54 -3.51 -2.26
N PRO A 427 -4.33 -3.94 -1.87
CA PRO A 427 -4.09 -4.63 -0.61
C PRO A 427 -4.23 -3.67 0.58
N GLY A 428 -4.82 -4.15 1.67
CA GLY A 428 -4.67 -3.52 2.98
C GLY A 428 -3.33 -3.87 3.62
N ASP A 429 -3.03 -3.33 4.80
CA ASP A 429 -1.75 -3.54 5.49
C ASP A 429 -1.34 -5.00 5.62
N TYR A 430 -2.27 -5.88 5.97
CA TYR A 430 -1.97 -7.31 6.09
C TYR A 430 -1.44 -7.90 4.78
N LEU A 431 -2.08 -7.62 3.67
CA LEU A 431 -1.62 -8.14 2.38
C LEU A 431 -0.37 -7.41 1.88
N GLN A 432 -0.15 -6.13 2.21
CA GLN A 432 1.11 -5.43 1.96
C GLN A 432 2.29 -6.14 2.65
N ARG A 433 2.09 -6.63 3.87
CA ARG A 433 3.11 -7.43 4.58
C ARG A 433 3.36 -8.77 3.91
N VAL A 434 2.31 -9.45 3.44
CA VAL A 434 2.46 -10.70 2.69
C VAL A 434 3.26 -10.48 1.41
N TYR A 435 3.04 -9.36 0.70
CA TYR A 435 3.89 -8.97 -0.43
C TYR A 435 5.37 -8.88 -0.02
N ALA A 436 5.67 -8.17 1.07
CA ALA A 436 7.03 -8.06 1.58
C ALA A 436 7.62 -9.44 1.96
N GLN A 437 6.85 -10.28 2.65
CA GLN A 437 7.27 -11.65 3.04
C GLN A 437 7.62 -12.51 1.82
N VAL A 438 6.78 -12.50 0.77
CA VAL A 438 7.03 -13.26 -0.47
C VAL A 438 8.28 -12.77 -1.18
N VAL A 439 8.45 -11.45 -1.26
CA VAL A 439 9.64 -10.85 -1.88
C VAL A 439 10.90 -11.18 -1.08
N LEU A 440 10.89 -11.03 0.24
CA LEU A 440 12.03 -11.36 1.11
C LEU A 440 12.39 -12.84 1.02
N GLN A 441 11.41 -13.74 1.03
CA GLN A 441 11.65 -15.18 0.82
C GLN A 441 12.32 -15.43 -0.53
N THR A 442 11.90 -14.71 -1.57
CA THR A 442 12.46 -14.86 -2.93
C THR A 442 13.93 -14.41 -2.99
N ILE A 443 14.28 -13.26 -2.39
CA ILE A 443 15.61 -12.64 -2.60
C ILE A 443 16.65 -13.00 -1.56
N CYS A 444 16.27 -13.36 -0.33
CA CYS A 444 17.24 -13.64 0.72
C CYS A 444 16.92 -14.89 1.56
N GLY A 445 15.89 -15.65 1.20
CA GLY A 445 15.48 -16.83 1.94
C GLY A 445 15.16 -16.44 3.39
N TYR A 446 13.89 -16.28 3.73
CA TYR A 446 13.52 -15.99 5.09
C TYR A 446 13.73 -17.24 5.94
N ALA A 447 14.84 -17.33 6.64
CA ALA A 447 15.08 -18.38 7.62
C ALA A 447 14.70 -17.85 9.02
N GLU A 448 13.96 -18.65 9.77
CA GLU A 448 13.86 -18.44 11.23
C GLU A 448 15.26 -18.40 11.83
N LYS A 449 15.51 -17.38 12.67
CA LYS A 449 16.72 -17.37 13.52
C LYS A 449 16.47 -18.19 14.75
#